data_f74d20034b709fd1d13666565da51436
#
_entry.id   f74d20034b709fd1d13666565da51436
#
_cell.length_a   1.000
_cell.length_b   1.000
_cell.length_c   1.000
_cell.angle_alpha   90.00
_cell.angle_beta   90.00
_cell.angle_gamma   90.00
#
_symmetry.space_group_name_H-M   'P 1'
#
loop_
_entity.id
_entity.type
_entity.pdbx_description
1 polymer ?
#
loop_
_entity_poly.entity_id
_entity_poly.type
_entity_poly.pdbx_seq_one_letter_code
_entity_poly.pdbx_strand_id
1 'polypeptide(L)'
;MSRRADFGGVIGRTFEDSSPHWPPLDRAPDGAPNIVLVLLDDVGYAQFGCYGSDIATPTFDQLAATGLRYANYHTTALCSPTRACLLTGRNHHASGMARIVEFSSGFPGYDAHIQPEHGYLSEILVRNGYATFALGKWHLAPASEMTLGGPRHRWPLAKGFEPDFGFLARETAQARPALAREPQVLAFADALRNVHVKHTLLQHAAAFVVELMPVPSMGVPC
;
A
#
# COMPACT_ATOMS: atom_id res chain seq x y z
N MET A 1 -28.20 3.36 -3.76
CA MET A 1 -28.59 4.79 -3.60
C MET A 1 -28.19 5.20 -2.19
N SER A 2 -27.08 5.93 -2.04
CA SER A 2 -26.70 6.51 -0.76
C SER A 2 -27.80 7.47 -0.33
N ARG A 3 -28.40 7.26 0.85
CA ARG A 3 -29.19 8.30 1.50
C ARG A 3 -28.28 9.51 1.61
N ARG A 4 -28.70 10.66 1.06
CA ARG A 4 -28.05 11.93 1.39
C ARG A 4 -28.07 12.03 2.91
N ALA A 5 -26.90 11.87 3.51
CA ALA A 5 -26.70 12.16 4.91
C ALA A 5 -27.25 13.57 5.16
N ASP A 6 -27.78 13.82 6.33
CA ASP A 6 -28.43 15.05 6.72
C ASP A 6 -27.56 16.24 6.32
N PHE A 7 -28.02 17.00 5.32
CA PHE A 7 -27.33 18.20 4.89
C PHE A 7 -27.41 19.22 6.03
N GLY A 8 -26.29 19.52 6.63
CA GLY A 8 -26.19 20.44 7.77
C GLY A 8 -26.24 21.93 7.42
N GLY A 9 -26.43 22.28 6.13
CA GLY A 9 -26.56 23.64 5.65
C GLY A 9 -28.03 24.07 5.46
N VAL A 10 -28.22 25.22 4.85
CA VAL A 10 -29.55 25.77 4.50
C VAL A 10 -29.66 25.91 2.98
N ILE A 11 -30.71 25.36 2.40
CA ILE A 11 -31.05 25.54 1.00
C ILE A 11 -32.19 26.57 0.95
N GLY A 12 -31.85 27.84 0.66
CA GLY A 12 -32.80 28.94 0.49
C GLY A 12 -33.36 29.02 -0.92
N ARG A 13 -34.13 30.05 -1.19
CA ARG A 13 -34.66 30.32 -2.53
C ARG A 13 -33.64 30.97 -3.44
N THR A 14 -32.68 31.68 -2.85
CA THR A 14 -31.56 32.33 -3.55
C THR A 14 -30.23 31.87 -2.97
N PHE A 15 -29.13 32.23 -3.59
CA PHE A 15 -27.78 31.93 -3.09
C PHE A 15 -27.50 32.65 -1.77
N GLU A 16 -27.98 33.88 -1.65
CA GLU A 16 -27.84 34.74 -0.45
C GLU A 16 -28.59 34.15 0.76
N ASP A 17 -29.72 33.48 0.53
CA ASP A 17 -30.50 32.82 1.57
C ASP A 17 -29.99 31.40 1.90
N SER A 18 -28.93 30.95 1.23
CA SER A 18 -28.40 29.60 1.37
C SER A 18 -27.10 29.61 2.15
N SER A 19 -26.84 28.57 2.92
CA SER A 19 -25.56 28.34 3.57
C SER A 19 -25.02 26.96 3.23
N PRO A 20 -23.80 26.84 2.70
CA PRO A 20 -23.19 25.56 2.39
C PRO A 20 -22.81 24.81 3.68
N HIS A 21 -22.82 23.50 3.61
CA HIS A 21 -22.27 22.63 4.65
C HIS A 21 -21.30 21.65 4.04
N TRP A 22 -20.09 21.65 4.56
CA TRP A 22 -19.06 20.69 4.24
C TRP A 22 -18.96 19.70 5.41
N PRO A 23 -19.24 18.41 5.22
CA PRO A 23 -19.03 17.44 6.29
C PRO A 23 -17.56 17.47 6.72
N PRO A 24 -17.28 17.32 8.01
CA PRO A 24 -15.90 17.23 8.47
C PRO A 24 -15.21 16.04 7.81
N LEU A 25 -13.97 16.23 7.41
CA LEU A 25 -13.12 15.15 6.95
C LEU A 25 -12.73 14.27 8.15
N ASP A 26 -12.76 12.96 7.95
CA ASP A 26 -12.16 12.04 8.92
C ASP A 26 -10.68 12.39 9.08
N ARG A 27 -10.25 12.55 10.33
CA ARG A 27 -8.87 12.92 10.67
C ARG A 27 -8.34 11.98 11.73
N ALA A 28 -7.07 11.64 11.60
CA ALA A 28 -6.37 10.93 12.66
C ALA A 28 -6.31 11.81 13.93
N PRO A 29 -6.26 11.20 15.12
CA PRO A 29 -6.10 11.94 16.37
C PRO A 29 -4.88 12.88 16.35
N ASP A 30 -4.97 14.00 17.07
CA ASP A 30 -3.83 14.90 17.20
C ASP A 30 -2.61 14.15 17.78
N GLY A 31 -1.46 14.34 17.16
CA GLY A 31 -0.23 13.64 17.56
C GLY A 31 -0.12 12.19 17.04
N ALA A 32 -1.05 11.74 16.19
CA ALA A 32 -0.93 10.43 15.54
C ALA A 32 0.38 10.34 14.73
N PRO A 33 1.17 9.27 14.88
CA PRO A 33 2.48 9.15 14.23
C PRO A 33 2.33 8.85 12.73
N ASN A 34 3.33 9.27 11.95
CA ASN A 34 3.53 8.71 10.62
C ASN A 34 3.99 7.25 10.73
N ILE A 35 3.54 6.41 9.82
CA ILE A 35 3.89 5.00 9.78
C ILE A 35 4.53 4.71 8.42
N VAL A 36 5.77 4.22 8.42
CA VAL A 36 6.47 3.77 7.21
C VAL A 36 6.77 2.28 7.34
N LEU A 37 6.22 1.50 6.43
CA LEU A 37 6.44 0.06 6.34
C LEU A 37 7.36 -0.22 5.14
N VAL A 38 8.55 -0.78 5.38
CA VAL A 38 9.48 -1.18 4.33
C VAL A 38 9.56 -2.70 4.34
N LEU A 39 9.01 -3.32 3.30
CA LEU A 39 9.07 -4.78 3.09
C LEU A 39 10.05 -5.06 1.95
N LEU A 40 11.21 -5.58 2.28
CA LEU A 40 12.22 -6.00 1.31
C LEU A 40 11.86 -7.40 0.78
N ASP A 41 12.05 -7.60 -0.51
CA ASP A 41 11.74 -8.85 -1.19
C ASP A 41 13.01 -9.71 -1.30
N ASP A 42 12.90 -10.99 -0.97
CA ASP A 42 13.99 -11.96 -1.00
C ASP A 42 15.24 -11.54 -0.19
N VAL A 43 15.04 -10.75 0.88
CA VAL A 43 16.11 -10.32 1.78
C VAL A 43 15.99 -11.07 3.11
N GLY A 44 17.01 -11.77 3.47
CA GLY A 44 17.09 -12.52 4.70
C GLY A 44 17.76 -11.75 5.84
N TYR A 45 17.60 -12.30 7.03
CA TYR A 45 18.17 -11.79 8.27
C TYR A 45 19.67 -11.48 8.18
N ALA A 46 20.44 -12.38 7.55
CA ALA A 46 21.90 -12.26 7.45
C ALA A 46 22.40 -11.25 6.40
N GLN A 47 21.50 -10.48 5.78
CA GLN A 47 21.87 -9.50 4.76
C GLN A 47 21.94 -8.06 5.29
N PHE A 48 21.71 -7.85 6.58
CA PHE A 48 21.83 -6.55 7.23
C PHE A 48 23.07 -6.46 8.11
N GLY A 49 23.79 -5.33 8.06
CA GLY A 49 24.97 -5.08 8.88
C GLY A 49 24.66 -5.20 10.38
N CYS A 50 23.53 -4.70 10.85
CA CYS A 50 23.11 -4.80 12.24
C CYS A 50 22.87 -6.25 12.74
N TYR A 51 22.87 -7.22 11.86
CA TYR A 51 22.83 -8.65 12.17
C TYR A 51 24.12 -9.38 11.79
N GLY A 52 25.18 -8.66 11.45
CA GLY A 52 26.50 -9.21 11.20
C GLY A 52 26.85 -9.47 9.74
N SER A 53 26.10 -8.88 8.79
CA SER A 53 26.45 -8.94 7.36
C SER A 53 27.64 -8.03 7.03
N ASP A 54 28.45 -8.44 6.06
CA ASP A 54 29.46 -7.59 5.42
C ASP A 54 28.85 -6.57 4.44
N ILE A 55 27.56 -6.69 4.14
CA ILE A 55 26.85 -5.74 3.28
C ILE A 55 26.62 -4.45 4.05
N ALA A 56 27.06 -3.33 3.47
CA ALA A 56 26.84 -2.01 4.10
C ALA A 56 25.35 -1.61 4.03
N THR A 57 24.70 -1.54 5.19
CA THR A 57 23.29 -1.12 5.33
C THR A 57 23.15 0.01 6.34
N PRO A 58 23.81 1.17 6.14
CA PRO A 58 23.98 2.19 7.18
C PRO A 58 22.66 2.75 7.72
N THR A 59 21.63 2.90 6.89
CA THR A 59 20.33 3.38 7.33
C THR A 59 19.63 2.36 8.23
N PHE A 60 19.67 1.07 7.89
CA PHE A 60 19.10 0.02 8.74
C PHE A 60 19.89 -0.15 10.02
N ASP A 61 21.22 -0.03 9.95
CA ASP A 61 22.10 -0.10 11.12
C ASP A 61 21.80 1.04 12.09
N GLN A 62 21.56 2.25 11.59
CA GLN A 62 21.15 3.40 12.39
C GLN A 62 19.77 3.19 13.02
N LEU A 63 18.78 2.68 12.27
CA LEU A 63 17.47 2.34 12.80
C LEU A 63 17.56 1.28 13.89
N ALA A 64 18.39 0.26 13.69
CA ALA A 64 18.61 -0.80 14.66
C ALA A 64 19.30 -0.30 15.95
N ALA A 65 20.16 0.72 15.84
CA ALA A 65 20.86 1.32 16.98
C ALA A 65 19.94 2.20 17.85
N THR A 66 18.91 2.80 17.26
CA THR A 66 18.01 3.76 17.95
C THR A 66 16.61 3.21 18.21
N GLY A 67 16.24 2.11 17.56
CA GLY A 67 14.94 1.48 17.65
C GLY A 67 14.96 0.08 18.24
N LEU A 68 13.90 -0.67 17.98
CA LEU A 68 13.80 -2.06 18.37
C LEU A 68 14.35 -2.98 17.27
N ARG A 69 15.18 -3.93 17.66
CA ARG A 69 15.73 -4.97 16.78
C ARG A 69 15.26 -6.34 17.24
N TYR A 70 14.46 -6.99 16.42
CA TYR A 70 13.97 -8.34 16.73
C TYR A 70 14.98 -9.38 16.25
N ALA A 71 15.35 -10.30 17.15
CA ALA A 71 16.18 -11.45 16.84
C ALA A 71 15.35 -12.70 16.46
N ASN A 72 14.07 -12.68 16.78
CA ASN A 72 13.14 -13.76 16.48
C ASN A 72 11.88 -13.19 15.81
N TYR A 73 11.95 -13.00 14.49
CA TYR A 73 10.86 -12.51 13.67
C TYR A 73 10.74 -13.39 12.43
N HIS A 74 9.56 -13.91 12.18
CA HIS A 74 9.30 -14.83 11.08
C HIS A 74 8.26 -14.27 10.12
N THR A 75 8.52 -14.43 8.84
CA THR A 75 7.56 -14.23 7.76
C THR A 75 7.14 -15.58 7.19
N THR A 76 6.25 -15.60 6.20
CA THR A 76 6.05 -16.80 5.41
C THR A 76 7.23 -17.02 4.46
N ALA A 77 7.33 -18.20 3.87
CA ALA A 77 8.42 -18.54 2.95
C ALA A 77 8.32 -17.88 1.57
N LEU A 78 7.22 -17.17 1.27
CA LEU A 78 6.90 -16.64 -0.06
C LEU A 78 6.38 -15.20 0.03
N CYS A 79 6.56 -14.44 -1.06
CA CYS A 79 6.21 -13.02 -1.15
C CYS A 79 4.69 -12.74 -1.05
N SER A 80 3.83 -13.31 -1.89
CA SER A 80 2.38 -13.05 -1.83
C SER A 80 1.77 -13.44 -0.47
N PRO A 81 2.05 -14.63 0.10
CA PRO A 81 1.59 -14.98 1.43
C PRO A 81 2.03 -14.01 2.52
N THR A 82 3.29 -13.59 2.53
CA THR A 82 3.81 -12.61 3.50
C THR A 82 3.11 -11.27 3.38
N ARG A 83 2.92 -10.78 2.14
CA ARG A 83 2.22 -9.52 1.86
C ARG A 83 0.76 -9.58 2.29
N ALA A 84 0.09 -10.70 2.04
CA ALA A 84 -1.27 -10.91 2.49
C ALA A 84 -1.38 -10.88 4.02
N CYS A 85 -0.51 -11.61 4.74
CA CYS A 85 -0.47 -11.57 6.19
C CYS A 85 -0.21 -10.16 6.74
N LEU A 86 0.77 -9.44 6.17
CA LEU A 86 1.14 -8.10 6.61
C LEU A 86 -0.01 -7.10 6.45
N LEU A 87 -0.65 -7.11 5.28
CA LEU A 87 -1.67 -6.11 4.95
C LEU A 87 -3.05 -6.44 5.49
N THR A 88 -3.35 -7.71 5.78
CA THR A 88 -4.68 -8.10 6.31
C THR A 88 -4.67 -8.46 7.79
N GLY A 89 -3.49 -8.69 8.39
CA GLY A 89 -3.38 -9.24 9.74
C GLY A 89 -3.92 -10.67 9.87
N ARG A 90 -4.15 -11.37 8.75
CA ARG A 90 -4.75 -12.71 8.70
C ARG A 90 -3.73 -13.75 8.28
N ASN A 91 -3.96 -14.99 8.69
CA ASN A 91 -3.22 -16.12 8.16
C ASN A 91 -3.43 -16.23 6.64
N HIS A 92 -2.36 -16.45 5.89
CA HIS A 92 -2.40 -16.46 4.43
C HIS A 92 -3.30 -17.55 3.83
N HIS A 93 -3.43 -18.71 4.48
CA HIS A 93 -4.40 -19.74 4.05
C HIS A 93 -5.84 -19.25 4.22
N ALA A 94 -6.14 -18.57 5.33
CA ALA A 94 -7.48 -18.03 5.56
C ALA A 94 -7.84 -16.91 4.57
N SER A 95 -6.84 -16.17 4.09
CA SER A 95 -7.04 -15.09 3.13
C SER A 95 -6.92 -15.52 1.65
N GLY A 96 -6.94 -16.83 1.34
CA GLY A 96 -6.85 -17.31 -0.04
C GLY A 96 -5.46 -17.27 -0.64
N MET A 97 -4.43 -16.89 0.13
CA MET A 97 -3.07 -16.63 -0.37
C MET A 97 -2.05 -17.63 0.20
N ALA A 98 -2.40 -18.92 0.20
CA ALA A 98 -1.50 -19.97 0.69
C ALA A 98 -0.27 -20.20 -0.21
N ARG A 99 -0.31 -19.70 -1.46
CA ARG A 99 0.78 -19.74 -2.45
C ARG A 99 0.96 -18.38 -3.10
N ILE A 100 2.03 -18.23 -3.88
CA ILE A 100 2.16 -17.05 -4.75
C ILE A 100 1.07 -17.06 -5.83
N VAL A 101 0.72 -15.89 -6.29
CA VAL A 101 -0.40 -15.64 -7.19
C VAL A 101 -0.35 -16.49 -8.46
N GLU A 102 0.85 -16.68 -9.03
CA GLU A 102 1.09 -17.43 -10.28
C GLU A 102 0.79 -18.92 -10.14
N PHE A 103 0.82 -19.47 -8.92
CA PHE A 103 0.53 -20.86 -8.63
C PHE A 103 -0.82 -21.04 -7.94
N SER A 104 -1.71 -20.07 -8.08
CA SER A 104 -3.06 -20.19 -7.57
C SER A 104 -3.79 -21.38 -8.18
N SER A 105 -4.69 -21.96 -7.42
CA SER A 105 -5.53 -23.08 -7.84
C SER A 105 -6.95 -22.84 -7.35
N GLY A 106 -7.94 -23.52 -7.92
CA GLY A 106 -9.36 -23.33 -7.57
C GLY A 106 -9.78 -23.92 -6.22
N PHE A 107 -8.83 -24.20 -5.32
CA PHE A 107 -9.14 -24.73 -4.00
C PHE A 107 -9.21 -23.61 -2.94
N PRO A 108 -10.08 -23.76 -1.93
CA PRO A 108 -10.17 -22.81 -0.82
C PRO A 108 -8.80 -22.59 -0.15
N GLY A 109 -8.46 -21.33 0.09
CA GLY A 109 -7.16 -20.94 0.66
C GLY A 109 -6.02 -20.83 -0.35
N TYR A 110 -6.22 -21.24 -1.63
CA TYR A 110 -5.19 -21.27 -2.68
C TYR A 110 -5.60 -20.54 -3.96
N ASP A 111 -6.68 -19.79 -3.94
CA ASP A 111 -7.29 -19.17 -5.10
C ASP A 111 -6.75 -17.78 -5.45
N ALA A 112 -5.82 -17.26 -4.65
CA ALA A 112 -5.24 -15.93 -4.77
C ALA A 112 -6.28 -14.79 -4.71
N HIS A 113 -7.42 -15.01 -4.06
CA HIS A 113 -8.51 -14.07 -3.96
C HIS A 113 -8.74 -13.69 -2.50
N ILE A 114 -8.05 -12.62 -2.04
CA ILE A 114 -8.33 -12.04 -0.72
C ILE A 114 -9.72 -11.43 -0.77
N GLN A 115 -10.61 -11.95 0.08
CA GLN A 115 -12.01 -11.54 0.13
C GLN A 115 -12.16 -10.19 0.86
N PRO A 116 -13.17 -9.37 0.51
CA PRO A 116 -13.36 -8.04 1.11
C PRO A 116 -13.51 -8.04 2.62
N GLU A 117 -14.07 -9.10 3.20
CA GLU A 117 -14.27 -9.24 4.65
C GLU A 117 -12.98 -9.36 5.47
N HIS A 118 -11.85 -9.66 4.81
CA HIS A 118 -10.58 -9.70 5.51
C HIS A 118 -10.07 -8.29 5.83
N GLY A 119 -10.44 -7.29 5.02
CA GLY A 119 -9.99 -5.92 5.15
C GLY A 119 -8.49 -5.75 4.92
N TYR A 120 -8.07 -4.54 4.62
CA TYR A 120 -6.65 -4.19 4.50
C TYR A 120 -6.29 -3.12 5.53
N LEU A 121 -5.05 -3.15 5.98
CA LEU A 121 -4.50 -2.14 6.89
C LEU A 121 -4.72 -0.71 6.37
N SER A 122 -4.51 -0.50 5.07
CA SER A 122 -4.77 0.75 4.37
C SER A 122 -6.25 1.18 4.48
N GLU A 123 -7.19 0.28 4.21
CA GLU A 123 -8.63 0.57 4.31
C GLU A 123 -9.04 0.97 5.75
N ILE A 124 -8.43 0.32 6.75
CA ILE A 124 -8.68 0.63 8.16
C ILE A 124 -8.11 2.01 8.50
N LEU A 125 -6.89 2.30 8.06
CA LEU A 125 -6.22 3.57 8.36
C LEU A 125 -6.85 4.76 7.66
N VAL A 126 -7.32 4.61 6.41
CA VAL A 126 -8.10 5.64 5.71
C VAL A 126 -9.34 6.01 6.52
N ARG A 127 -10.08 5.01 7.03
CA ARG A 127 -11.27 5.25 7.90
C ARG A 127 -10.92 5.90 9.23
N ASN A 128 -9.66 5.88 9.62
CA ASN A 128 -9.13 6.54 10.80
C ASN A 128 -8.36 7.83 10.48
N GLY A 129 -8.58 8.41 9.30
CA GLY A 129 -8.06 9.73 8.93
C GLY A 129 -6.60 9.76 8.50
N TYR A 130 -6.06 8.63 8.05
CA TYR A 130 -4.75 8.57 7.43
C TYR A 130 -4.84 8.65 5.91
N ALA A 131 -3.92 9.36 5.28
CA ALA A 131 -3.59 9.19 3.87
C ALA A 131 -2.62 7.99 3.73
N THR A 132 -2.86 7.14 2.74
CA THR A 132 -2.12 5.87 2.60
C THR A 132 -1.53 5.77 1.20
N PHE A 133 -0.26 5.39 1.11
CA PHE A 133 0.50 5.31 -0.13
C PHE A 133 1.12 3.94 -0.28
N ALA A 134 1.17 3.42 -1.51
CA ALA A 134 1.87 2.18 -1.83
C ALA A 134 2.91 2.41 -2.92
N LEU A 135 4.15 1.98 -2.69
CA LEU A 135 5.25 2.10 -3.63
C LEU A 135 5.91 0.74 -3.84
N GLY A 136 6.11 0.32 -5.08
CA GLY A 136 6.86 -0.88 -5.42
C GLY A 136 6.01 -2.11 -5.75
N LYS A 137 6.45 -3.30 -5.32
CA LYS A 137 5.84 -4.58 -5.66
C LYS A 137 4.54 -4.82 -4.91
N TRP A 138 3.43 -5.05 -5.65
CA TRP A 138 2.15 -5.43 -5.06
C TRP A 138 2.01 -6.93 -4.81
N HIS A 139 1.95 -7.72 -5.87
CA HIS A 139 1.91 -9.18 -5.89
C HIS A 139 0.73 -9.82 -5.13
N LEU A 140 -0.43 -9.16 -5.11
CA LEU A 140 -1.66 -9.64 -4.47
C LEU A 140 -2.89 -9.61 -5.40
N ALA A 141 -2.68 -9.39 -6.70
CA ALA A 141 -3.73 -9.45 -7.70
C ALA A 141 -3.57 -10.72 -8.55
N PRO A 142 -4.64 -11.49 -8.82
CA PRO A 142 -4.57 -12.65 -9.71
C PRO A 142 -4.26 -12.22 -11.14
N ALA A 143 -3.68 -13.10 -11.94
CA ALA A 143 -3.24 -12.80 -13.30
C ALA A 143 -4.36 -12.22 -14.19
N SER A 144 -5.60 -12.65 -13.99
CA SER A 144 -6.78 -12.14 -14.68
C SER A 144 -7.07 -10.65 -14.41
N GLU A 145 -6.60 -10.12 -13.29
CA GLU A 145 -6.76 -8.72 -12.90
C GLU A 145 -5.53 -7.85 -13.20
N MET A 146 -4.41 -8.42 -13.64
CA MET A 146 -3.18 -7.67 -13.95
C MET A 146 -3.15 -7.08 -15.35
N THR A 147 -4.22 -7.19 -16.12
CA THR A 147 -4.31 -6.65 -17.49
C THR A 147 -5.07 -5.33 -17.51
N LEU A 148 -4.81 -4.49 -18.52
CA LEU A 148 -5.50 -3.20 -18.70
C LEU A 148 -7.02 -3.34 -18.83
N GLY A 149 -7.50 -4.44 -19.41
CA GLY A 149 -8.93 -4.74 -19.60
C GLY A 149 -9.54 -5.57 -18.48
N GLY A 150 -8.76 -6.00 -17.49
CA GLY A 150 -9.24 -6.80 -16.37
C GLY A 150 -9.88 -5.96 -15.28
N PRO A 151 -10.65 -6.60 -14.37
CA PRO A 151 -11.15 -5.93 -13.19
C PRO A 151 -10.00 -5.51 -12.26
N ARG A 152 -10.18 -4.41 -11.54
CA ARG A 152 -9.12 -3.82 -10.68
C ARG A 152 -9.45 -3.89 -9.19
N HIS A 153 -10.32 -4.81 -8.80
CA HIS A 153 -10.81 -4.91 -7.42
C HIS A 153 -9.72 -5.22 -6.39
N ARG A 154 -8.58 -5.77 -6.84
CA ARG A 154 -7.45 -6.15 -5.98
C ARG A 154 -6.18 -5.35 -6.26
N TRP A 155 -6.30 -4.25 -6.99
CA TRP A 155 -5.22 -3.29 -7.16
C TRP A 155 -5.07 -2.43 -5.89
N PRO A 156 -3.91 -1.81 -5.65
CA PRO A 156 -3.65 -1.03 -4.44
C PRO A 156 -4.71 0.05 -4.18
N LEU A 157 -5.09 0.83 -5.19
CA LEU A 157 -6.10 1.88 -5.04
C LEU A 157 -7.44 1.34 -4.53
N ALA A 158 -7.91 0.21 -5.08
CA ALA A 158 -9.14 -0.44 -4.63
C ALA A 158 -9.02 -1.04 -3.21
N LYS A 159 -7.82 -1.01 -2.63
CA LYS A 159 -7.48 -1.48 -1.28
C LYS A 159 -7.07 -0.35 -0.35
N GLY A 160 -7.51 0.87 -0.66
CA GLY A 160 -7.34 2.02 0.20
C GLY A 160 -6.00 2.72 0.11
N PHE A 161 -5.19 2.50 -0.94
CA PHE A 161 -3.97 3.25 -1.17
C PHE A 161 -4.20 4.38 -2.16
N GLU A 162 -3.90 5.61 -1.78
CA GLU A 162 -4.13 6.82 -2.57
C GLU A 162 -2.90 7.75 -2.53
N PRO A 163 -2.07 7.83 -3.51
CA PRO A 163 -1.88 7.04 -4.73
C PRO A 163 -1.04 5.78 -4.54
N ASP A 164 -0.94 4.98 -5.61
CA ASP A 164 0.02 3.91 -5.71
C ASP A 164 0.97 4.13 -6.90
N PHE A 165 2.18 3.58 -6.79
CA PHE A 165 3.17 3.57 -7.86
C PHE A 165 4.05 2.34 -7.75
N GLY A 166 3.94 1.42 -8.71
CA GLY A 166 4.69 0.18 -8.62
C GLY A 166 4.37 -0.81 -9.73
N PHE A 167 4.49 -2.09 -9.43
CA PHE A 167 4.16 -3.18 -10.34
C PHE A 167 3.31 -4.24 -9.64
N LEU A 168 2.40 -4.83 -10.41
CA LEU A 168 1.38 -5.74 -9.87
C LEU A 168 1.86 -7.17 -9.74
N ALA A 169 2.78 -7.59 -10.62
CA ALA A 169 3.25 -8.96 -10.76
C ALA A 169 4.33 -9.33 -9.71
N ARG A 170 4.78 -10.56 -9.77
CA ARG A 170 5.86 -11.12 -8.95
C ARG A 170 7.17 -10.35 -9.12
N GLU A 171 7.51 -10.03 -10.37
CA GLU A 171 8.77 -9.40 -10.74
C GLU A 171 8.59 -8.50 -11.97
N THR A 172 9.54 -7.64 -12.19
CA THR A 172 9.61 -6.78 -13.37
C THR A 172 11.07 -6.58 -13.76
N ALA A 173 11.33 -6.21 -15.02
CA ALA A 173 12.69 -5.96 -15.48
C ALA A 173 13.31 -4.78 -14.73
N GLN A 174 14.45 -4.98 -14.07
CA GLN A 174 15.12 -3.95 -13.27
C GLN A 174 15.47 -2.69 -14.07
N ALA A 175 15.89 -2.86 -15.32
CA ALA A 175 16.26 -1.75 -16.18
C ALA A 175 15.05 -1.09 -16.90
N ARG A 176 13.94 -1.81 -17.04
CA ARG A 176 12.72 -1.36 -17.74
C ARG A 176 11.49 -1.94 -17.07
N PRO A 177 11.16 -1.54 -15.84
CA PRO A 177 10.02 -2.09 -15.12
C PRO A 177 8.69 -1.75 -15.82
N ALA A 178 7.78 -2.72 -15.83
CA ALA A 178 6.39 -2.48 -16.18
C ALA A 178 5.69 -1.89 -14.94
N LEU A 179 5.61 -0.57 -14.88
CA LEU A 179 5.04 0.15 -13.74
C LEU A 179 3.57 0.47 -13.97
N ALA A 180 2.81 0.41 -12.91
CA ALA A 180 1.44 0.86 -12.86
C ALA A 180 1.35 2.09 -11.93
N ARG A 181 0.61 3.09 -12.37
CA ARG A 181 0.08 4.17 -11.55
C ARG A 181 -1.38 4.29 -11.93
N GLU A 182 -2.26 4.01 -11.01
CA GLU A 182 -3.68 4.05 -11.36
C GLU A 182 -4.12 5.45 -11.82
N PRO A 183 -4.96 5.50 -12.86
CA PRO A 183 -5.57 4.39 -13.60
C PRO A 183 -4.74 3.88 -14.80
N GLN A 184 -3.45 4.18 -14.90
CA GLN A 184 -2.63 3.96 -16.09
C GLN A 184 -1.48 2.99 -15.84
N VAL A 185 -1.22 2.11 -16.80
CA VAL A 185 0.08 1.44 -16.92
C VAL A 185 1.01 2.38 -17.67
N LEU A 186 2.10 2.78 -17.03
CA LEU A 186 3.02 3.76 -17.55
C LEU A 186 4.15 3.09 -18.33
N ALA A 187 4.51 3.65 -19.48
CA ALA A 187 5.78 3.34 -20.09
C ALA A 187 6.94 3.83 -19.21
N PHE A 188 8.04 3.10 -19.15
CA PHE A 188 9.20 3.40 -18.30
C PHE A 188 9.67 4.86 -18.36
N ALA A 189 9.68 5.46 -19.57
CA ALA A 189 10.10 6.84 -19.77
C ALA A 189 9.16 7.88 -19.11
N ASP A 190 7.88 7.59 -18.98
CA ASP A 190 6.90 8.47 -18.35
C ASP A 190 6.91 8.32 -16.82
N ALA A 191 7.19 7.11 -16.34
CA ALA A 191 7.36 6.85 -14.92
C ALA A 191 8.55 7.63 -14.33
N LEU A 192 9.69 7.68 -15.02
CA LEU A 192 10.88 8.42 -14.56
C LEU A 192 10.70 9.95 -14.58
N ARG A 193 9.87 10.49 -15.46
CA ARG A 193 9.63 11.94 -15.53
C ARG A 193 8.77 12.47 -14.37
N ASN A 194 7.93 11.65 -13.80
CA ASN A 194 6.95 12.05 -12.81
C ASN A 194 7.33 11.71 -11.35
N VAL A 195 8.44 11.00 -11.15
CA VAL A 195 8.87 10.57 -9.81
C VAL A 195 10.24 11.16 -9.51
N HIS A 196 10.27 12.17 -8.64
CA HIS A 196 11.49 12.69 -8.01
C HIS A 196 12.04 11.71 -6.94
N VAL A 197 11.80 10.42 -7.09
CA VAL A 197 12.40 9.40 -6.24
C VAL A 197 13.81 9.16 -6.75
N LYS A 198 14.77 9.59 -5.97
CA LYS A 198 16.19 9.41 -6.27
C LYS A 198 16.46 7.96 -6.68
N HIS A 199 17.19 7.81 -7.75
CA HIS A 199 17.64 6.61 -8.46
C HIS A 199 18.00 5.39 -7.58
N THR A 200 18.31 5.62 -6.33
CA THR A 200 18.82 4.62 -5.37
C THR A 200 17.75 3.64 -4.87
N LEU A 201 16.48 4.04 -4.80
CA LEU A 201 15.39 3.15 -4.36
C LEU A 201 14.89 2.21 -5.47
N LEU A 202 15.00 2.62 -6.73
CA LEU A 202 14.58 1.80 -7.87
C LEU A 202 15.62 0.76 -8.28
N GLN A 203 16.88 0.95 -7.97
CA GLN A 203 17.96 0.02 -8.35
C GLN A 203 18.04 -1.24 -7.50
N HIS A 204 17.41 -1.24 -6.31
CA HIS A 204 17.42 -2.39 -5.39
C HIS A 204 16.01 -2.83 -4.98
N ALA A 205 15.00 -2.32 -5.66
CA ALA A 205 13.66 -2.35 -5.13
C ALA A 205 12.77 -3.43 -5.75
N ALA A 206 12.89 -4.60 -5.24
CA ALA A 206 11.74 -5.38 -4.93
C ALA A 206 11.15 -4.95 -3.55
N ALA A 207 11.44 -3.74 -3.08
CA ALA A 207 10.88 -3.20 -1.85
C ALA A 207 9.45 -2.71 -2.09
N PHE A 208 8.56 -3.07 -1.17
CA PHE A 208 7.24 -2.48 -1.04
C PHE A 208 7.32 -1.48 0.12
N VAL A 209 7.07 -0.22 -0.17
CA VAL A 209 7.04 0.83 0.85
C VAL A 209 5.60 1.28 1.00
N VAL A 210 5.08 1.20 2.19
CA VAL A 210 3.80 1.79 2.57
C VAL A 210 4.08 3.01 3.43
N GLU A 211 3.64 4.15 3.00
CA GLU A 211 3.69 5.38 3.78
C GLU A 211 2.26 5.74 4.20
N LEU A 212 2.08 5.97 5.49
CA LEU A 212 0.80 6.24 6.11
C LEU A 212 0.96 7.52 6.92
N MET A 213 0.36 8.60 6.46
CA MET A 213 0.45 9.91 7.10
C MET A 213 -0.91 10.37 7.60
N PRO A 214 -1.00 10.94 8.82
CA PRO A 214 -2.20 11.64 9.24
C PRO A 214 -2.53 12.76 8.25
N VAL A 215 -3.78 12.88 7.87
CA VAL A 215 -4.23 13.98 7.00
C VAL A 215 -4.00 15.30 7.75
N PRO A 216 -3.17 16.21 7.20
CA PRO A 216 -2.87 17.47 7.87
C PRO A 216 -4.13 18.33 8.02
N SER A 217 -4.18 19.11 9.11
CA SER A 217 -5.20 20.14 9.28
C SER A 217 -5.00 21.23 8.23
N MET A 218 -5.62 21.11 7.08
CA MET A 218 -5.70 22.27 6.19
C MET A 218 -6.65 23.27 6.83
N GLY A 219 -6.07 24.37 7.34
CA GLY A 219 -6.86 25.54 7.68
C GLY A 219 -7.55 25.98 6.40
N VAL A 220 -8.87 25.86 6.36
CA VAL A 220 -9.67 26.51 5.32
C VAL A 220 -9.53 28.01 5.62
N PRO A 221 -8.92 28.81 4.75
CA PRO A 221 -8.99 30.27 4.93
C PRO A 221 -10.46 30.66 4.83
N CYS A 222 -10.94 31.39 5.84
CA CYS A 222 -12.25 32.04 5.83
C CYS A 222 -12.29 33.09 4.71
#